data_868d1d6c7affaf4ed76683991cc3e29a
#
_entry.id   868d1d6c7affaf4ed76683991cc3e29a
#
_cell.length_a   1.000
_cell.length_b   1.000
_cell.length_c   1.000
_cell.angle_alpha   90.00
_cell.angle_beta   90.00
_cell.angle_gamma   90.00
#
_symmetry.space_group_name_H-M   'P 1'
#
loop_
_entity.id
_entity.type
_entity.pdbx_description
1 polymer ?
#
loop_
_entity_poly.entity_id
_entity_poly.type
_entity_poly.pdbx_seq_one_letter_code
_entity_poly.pdbx_strand_id
1 'polypeptide(L)'
;MKIAAVSYLNTAPLIEGLSAWEGCELVRAVPAGIGGMVASGETDLGLASVVDYARYRDCDGGGLVRVPAGMIGCEGPTLTVRLFSSVPIEEITAVHADTDSHTSVVLCGLVLRSMGVEAEIVDFDVRERVASGEGECSIDPESDGWPEAVLMIGDKVVTGCPTAVRYPHQVDLGEAWFGMTGLPFVYATWMCRADRAGDGELVAAGELLERTMLRNRLRMDWIVMNHAKRLGWPTDLAQRYLGELLRFEVDDRAREAVGVFLSMAADAGLVERAEPRWLELGNRVGVEAGEGVGS
;
A
#
# COMPACT_ATOMS: atom_id res chain seq x y z
N MET A 1 -18.28 6.46 12.85
CA MET A 1 -17.03 6.72 12.10
C MET A 1 -16.96 5.81 10.89
N LYS A 2 -16.73 6.36 9.71
CA LYS A 2 -16.56 5.60 8.46
C LYS A 2 -15.07 5.47 8.11
N ILE A 3 -14.62 4.25 7.87
CA ILE A 3 -13.22 3.93 7.59
C ILE A 3 -13.13 3.20 6.25
N ALA A 4 -12.38 3.75 5.28
CA ALA A 4 -12.17 3.11 3.98
C ALA A 4 -10.89 2.28 3.95
N ALA A 5 -10.98 1.07 3.42
CA ALA A 5 -9.82 0.20 3.21
C ALA A 5 -10.04 -0.76 2.03
N VAL A 6 -8.96 -1.28 1.47
CA VAL A 6 -9.01 -2.28 0.40
C VAL A 6 -9.35 -3.68 0.93
N SER A 7 -9.68 -4.59 0.00
CA SER A 7 -10.01 -5.98 0.34
C SER A 7 -8.87 -6.97 0.10
N TYR A 8 -7.64 -6.51 -0.14
CA TYR A 8 -6.47 -7.35 -0.36
C TYR A 8 -5.97 -8.03 0.92
N LEU A 9 -5.22 -9.10 0.76
CA LEU A 9 -4.65 -9.85 1.89
C LEU A 9 -3.77 -8.96 2.79
N ASN A 10 -2.99 -8.05 2.20
CA ASN A 10 -2.10 -7.14 2.94
C ASN A 10 -2.82 -6.18 3.89
N THR A 11 -4.11 -5.97 3.70
CA THR A 11 -4.90 -5.08 4.56
C THR A 11 -5.47 -5.82 5.78
N ALA A 12 -5.61 -7.13 5.72
CA ALA A 12 -6.23 -7.91 6.80
C ALA A 12 -5.61 -7.65 8.19
N PRO A 13 -4.27 -7.55 8.37
CA PRO A 13 -3.69 -7.23 9.67
C PRO A 13 -4.08 -5.86 10.23
N LEU A 14 -4.43 -4.91 9.37
CA LEU A 14 -4.78 -3.54 9.77
C LEU A 14 -6.26 -3.37 10.13
N ILE A 15 -7.14 -4.24 9.61
CA ILE A 15 -8.58 -4.04 9.68
C ILE A 15 -9.37 -5.18 10.32
N GLU A 16 -8.74 -6.35 10.58
CA GLU A 16 -9.43 -7.49 11.15
C GLU A 16 -10.00 -7.15 12.54
N GLY A 17 -11.32 -7.32 12.66
CA GLY A 17 -12.05 -7.00 13.88
C GLY A 17 -12.62 -5.57 13.96
N LEU A 18 -12.30 -4.67 13.02
CA LEU A 18 -12.85 -3.29 13.05
C LEU A 18 -14.37 -3.26 12.88
N SER A 19 -14.94 -4.14 12.06
CA SER A 19 -16.39 -4.20 11.84
C SER A 19 -17.19 -4.64 13.08
N ALA A 20 -16.54 -5.18 14.11
CA ALA A 20 -17.17 -5.53 15.38
C ALA A 20 -17.23 -4.35 16.37
N TRP A 21 -16.67 -3.21 16.02
CA TRP A 21 -16.63 -2.05 16.90
C TRP A 21 -17.91 -1.22 16.71
N GLU A 22 -18.57 -0.94 17.81
CA GLU A 22 -19.77 -0.11 17.82
C GLU A 22 -19.44 1.30 17.28
N GLY A 23 -20.24 1.78 16.34
CA GLY A 23 -20.02 3.08 15.68
C GLY A 23 -18.93 3.09 14.61
N CYS A 24 -18.33 1.95 14.25
CA CYS A 24 -17.38 1.84 13.14
C CYS A 24 -18.04 1.17 11.92
N GLU A 25 -18.04 1.86 10.79
CA GLU A 25 -18.44 1.36 9.48
C GLU A 25 -17.21 1.19 8.60
N LEU A 26 -16.89 -0.05 8.20
CA LEU A 26 -15.78 -0.34 7.31
C LEU A 26 -16.27 -0.38 5.86
N VAL A 27 -15.85 0.61 5.07
CA VAL A 27 -16.16 0.75 3.64
C VAL A 27 -15.04 0.09 2.82
N ARG A 28 -15.41 -0.82 1.92
CA ARG A 28 -14.46 -1.47 1.00
C ARG A 28 -14.40 -0.69 -0.30
N ALA A 29 -13.18 -0.34 -0.71
CA ALA A 29 -12.95 0.42 -1.93
C ALA A 29 -11.65 -0.03 -2.62
N VAL A 30 -11.48 0.34 -3.89
CA VAL A 30 -10.21 0.17 -4.61
C VAL A 30 -9.19 1.17 -4.08
N PRO A 31 -7.89 0.82 -4.03
CA PRO A 31 -6.86 1.68 -3.43
C PRO A 31 -6.87 3.11 -3.98
N ALA A 32 -6.95 3.26 -5.31
CA ALA A 32 -6.94 4.57 -5.98
C ALA A 32 -8.15 5.48 -5.62
N GLY A 33 -9.27 4.90 -5.17
CA GLY A 33 -10.46 5.67 -4.77
C GLY A 33 -10.42 6.21 -3.36
N ILE A 34 -9.64 5.59 -2.46
CA ILE A 34 -9.72 5.87 -1.01
C ILE A 34 -9.30 7.30 -0.66
N GLY A 35 -8.22 7.80 -1.27
CA GLY A 35 -7.77 9.18 -1.04
C GLY A 35 -8.85 10.22 -1.37
N GLY A 36 -9.58 10.00 -2.47
CA GLY A 36 -10.73 10.85 -2.86
C GLY A 36 -11.90 10.78 -1.88
N MET A 37 -12.23 9.59 -1.37
CA MET A 37 -13.28 9.41 -0.37
C MET A 37 -12.98 10.16 0.94
N VAL A 38 -11.71 10.15 1.38
CA VAL A 38 -11.28 10.93 2.54
C VAL A 38 -11.31 12.42 2.25
N ALA A 39 -10.76 12.84 1.10
CA ALA A 39 -10.70 14.25 0.71
C ALA A 39 -12.08 14.90 0.57
N SER A 40 -13.07 14.16 0.04
CA SER A 40 -14.45 14.61 -0.08
C SER A 40 -15.24 14.57 1.24
N GLY A 41 -14.72 13.90 2.30
CA GLY A 41 -15.43 13.66 3.55
C GLY A 41 -16.48 12.55 3.47
N GLU A 42 -16.47 11.72 2.43
CA GLU A 42 -17.31 10.52 2.34
C GLU A 42 -16.93 9.50 3.41
N THR A 43 -15.65 9.43 3.76
CA THR A 43 -15.10 8.65 4.88
C THR A 43 -14.26 9.53 5.80
N ASP A 44 -14.25 9.21 7.08
CA ASP A 44 -13.48 9.94 8.10
C ASP A 44 -12.00 9.60 8.06
N LEU A 45 -11.70 8.33 7.81
CA LEU A 45 -10.36 7.74 7.70
C LEU A 45 -10.27 6.84 6.48
N GLY A 46 -9.10 6.75 5.87
CA GLY A 46 -8.85 5.83 4.78
C GLY A 46 -7.40 5.32 4.76
N LEU A 47 -7.23 4.04 4.45
CA LEU A 47 -5.92 3.47 4.16
C LEU A 47 -5.56 3.80 2.72
N ALA A 48 -5.03 5.01 2.49
CA ALA A 48 -4.85 5.62 1.19
C ALA A 48 -3.40 5.50 0.68
N SER A 49 -3.24 5.55 -0.63
CA SER A 49 -1.94 5.62 -1.30
C SER A 49 -1.10 6.80 -0.79
N VAL A 50 0.21 6.59 -0.55
CA VAL A 50 1.08 7.63 0.00
C VAL A 50 1.10 8.89 -0.87
N VAL A 51 1.02 8.75 -2.19
CA VAL A 51 0.98 9.89 -3.12
C VAL A 51 -0.32 10.68 -3.07
N ASP A 52 -1.41 10.13 -2.55
CA ASP A 52 -2.68 10.83 -2.45
C ASP A 52 -2.59 12.04 -1.52
N TYR A 53 -1.65 12.03 -0.59
CA TYR A 53 -1.33 13.18 0.23
C TYR A 53 -0.94 14.42 -0.62
N ALA A 54 -0.09 14.26 -1.62
CA ALA A 54 0.29 15.33 -2.52
C ALA A 54 -0.84 15.67 -3.51
N ARG A 55 -1.57 14.65 -3.95
CA ARG A 55 -2.66 14.75 -4.92
C ARG A 55 -3.85 15.54 -4.40
N TYR A 56 -4.17 15.41 -3.11
CA TYR A 56 -5.29 16.08 -2.44
C TYR A 56 -4.84 17.18 -1.47
N ARG A 57 -3.65 17.76 -1.65
CA ARG A 57 -3.10 18.79 -0.75
C ARG A 57 -3.98 20.06 -0.66
N ASP A 58 -4.66 20.40 -1.75
CA ASP A 58 -5.50 21.59 -1.89
C ASP A 58 -6.99 21.28 -1.84
N CYS A 59 -7.39 20.06 -1.37
CA CYS A 59 -8.80 19.76 -1.20
C CYS A 59 -9.42 20.55 -0.05
N ASP A 60 -10.75 20.63 -0.05
CA ASP A 60 -11.53 21.24 1.03
C ASP A 60 -11.10 20.66 2.38
N GLY A 61 -10.93 21.54 3.39
CA GLY A 61 -10.45 21.14 4.71
C GLY A 61 -8.92 21.20 4.86
N GLY A 62 -8.19 21.80 3.92
CA GLY A 62 -6.74 22.06 4.04
C GLY A 62 -5.85 20.84 3.76
N GLY A 63 -6.32 19.95 2.91
CA GLY A 63 -5.60 18.75 2.47
C GLY A 63 -5.75 17.56 3.41
N LEU A 64 -4.88 16.57 3.24
CA LEU A 64 -4.84 15.37 4.06
C LEU A 64 -3.73 15.41 5.12
N VAL A 65 -3.91 14.63 6.17
CA VAL A 65 -2.90 14.38 7.22
C VAL A 65 -2.78 12.87 7.41
N ARG A 66 -1.56 12.38 7.58
CA ARG A 66 -1.30 10.96 7.85
C ARG A 66 -1.50 10.64 9.31
N VAL A 67 -2.12 9.51 9.57
CA VAL A 67 -2.36 8.96 10.90
C VAL A 67 -1.38 7.80 11.10
N PRO A 68 -0.46 7.86 12.09
CA PRO A 68 0.58 6.85 12.26
C PRO A 68 0.08 5.58 12.98
N ALA A 69 -1.10 5.10 12.57
CA ALA A 69 -1.81 3.97 13.17
C ALA A 69 -1.60 2.64 12.43
N GLY A 70 -0.67 2.64 11.51
CA GLY A 70 -0.30 1.49 10.67
C GLY A 70 -0.12 1.88 9.21
N MET A 71 0.57 1.01 8.48
CA MET A 71 0.89 1.19 7.06
C MET A 71 0.88 -0.14 6.31
N ILE A 72 0.88 -0.08 4.99
CA ILE A 72 1.32 -1.17 4.13
C ILE A 72 2.67 -0.77 3.58
N GLY A 73 3.72 -1.46 3.98
CA GLY A 73 5.10 -1.21 3.54
C GLY A 73 5.92 -2.48 3.46
N CYS A 74 7.17 -2.34 3.01
CA CYS A 74 8.17 -3.42 2.97
C CYS A 74 9.57 -2.86 3.22
N GLU A 75 10.53 -3.76 3.49
CA GLU A 75 11.96 -3.41 3.55
C GLU A 75 12.74 -4.45 2.74
N GLY A 76 12.82 -4.23 1.43
CA GLY A 76 13.23 -5.20 0.43
C GLY A 76 12.04 -5.68 -0.41
N PRO A 77 12.00 -6.97 -0.82
CA PRO A 77 10.95 -7.49 -1.70
C PRO A 77 9.53 -7.30 -1.15
N THR A 78 8.63 -6.84 -2.01
CA THR A 78 7.20 -6.70 -1.69
C THR A 78 6.40 -7.94 -2.09
N LEU A 79 6.81 -8.65 -3.12
CA LEU A 79 6.09 -9.73 -3.80
C LEU A 79 4.92 -9.23 -4.67
N THR A 80 4.08 -8.36 -4.14
CA THR A 80 2.78 -7.98 -4.75
C THR A 80 2.77 -6.62 -5.44
N VAL A 81 3.93 -6.03 -5.71
CA VAL A 81 4.07 -4.84 -6.55
C VAL A 81 5.22 -5.10 -7.51
N ARG A 82 4.86 -5.51 -8.74
CA ARG A 82 5.83 -6.09 -9.66
C ARG A 82 5.61 -5.62 -11.10
N LEU A 83 6.71 -5.23 -11.72
CA LEU A 83 6.79 -5.01 -13.16
C LEU A 83 7.15 -6.33 -13.84
N PHE A 84 6.34 -6.73 -14.82
CA PHE A 84 6.57 -7.88 -15.71
C PHE A 84 6.86 -7.36 -17.11
N SER A 85 7.90 -7.89 -17.76
CA SER A 85 8.26 -7.49 -19.11
C SER A 85 8.63 -8.69 -19.98
N SER A 86 8.13 -8.72 -21.20
CA SER A 86 8.50 -9.69 -22.24
C SER A 86 9.78 -9.30 -22.97
N VAL A 87 10.21 -8.04 -22.86
CA VAL A 87 11.46 -7.50 -23.41
C VAL A 87 12.42 -7.16 -22.26
N PRO A 88 13.73 -7.04 -22.51
CA PRO A 88 14.69 -6.52 -21.54
C PRO A 88 14.24 -5.19 -20.92
N ILE A 89 14.52 -4.96 -19.65
CA ILE A 89 14.05 -3.75 -18.94
C ILE A 89 14.50 -2.47 -19.64
N GLU A 90 15.71 -2.49 -20.19
CA GLU A 90 16.32 -1.36 -20.91
C GLU A 90 15.64 -1.04 -22.25
N GLU A 91 14.84 -1.95 -22.77
CA GLU A 91 14.12 -1.81 -24.04
C GLU A 91 12.65 -1.41 -23.85
N ILE A 92 12.18 -1.28 -22.59
CA ILE A 92 10.80 -0.88 -22.30
C ILE A 92 10.56 0.56 -22.77
N THR A 93 9.59 0.75 -23.65
CA THR A 93 9.15 2.07 -24.12
C THR A 93 7.83 2.52 -23.49
N ALA A 94 6.99 1.57 -23.07
CA ALA A 94 5.72 1.84 -22.38
C ALA A 94 5.46 0.78 -21.31
N VAL A 95 4.97 1.21 -20.15
CA VAL A 95 4.48 0.35 -19.08
C VAL A 95 2.97 0.52 -18.93
N HIS A 96 2.25 -0.56 -19.10
CA HIS A 96 0.81 -0.62 -18.83
C HIS A 96 0.59 -0.84 -17.35
N ALA A 97 0.22 0.21 -16.64
CA ALA A 97 0.18 0.24 -15.20
C ALA A 97 -1.24 0.01 -14.66
N ASP A 98 -1.34 -0.90 -13.71
CA ASP A 98 -2.56 -1.16 -12.95
C ASP A 98 -3.07 0.13 -12.29
N THR A 99 -4.25 0.56 -12.68
CA THR A 99 -4.87 1.82 -12.22
C THR A 99 -5.32 1.79 -10.75
N ASP A 100 -5.28 0.62 -10.11
CA ASP A 100 -5.68 0.48 -8.72
C ASP A 100 -4.70 1.11 -7.72
N SER A 101 -3.47 1.52 -8.10
CA SER A 101 -2.50 2.10 -7.17
C SER A 101 -1.72 3.28 -7.71
N HIS A 102 -2.03 4.46 -7.22
CA HIS A 102 -1.29 5.68 -7.53
C HIS A 102 0.19 5.61 -7.08
N THR A 103 0.45 5.10 -5.87
CA THR A 103 1.82 5.02 -5.33
C THR A 103 2.71 4.10 -6.16
N SER A 104 2.20 2.94 -6.58
CA SER A 104 2.99 1.96 -7.34
C SER A 104 3.34 2.46 -8.74
N VAL A 105 2.46 3.24 -9.36
CA VAL A 105 2.70 3.90 -10.65
C VAL A 105 3.86 4.91 -10.54
N VAL A 106 3.84 5.77 -9.53
CA VAL A 106 4.91 6.74 -9.28
C VAL A 106 6.22 6.05 -8.94
N LEU A 107 6.19 5.00 -8.11
CA LEU A 107 7.37 4.21 -7.78
C LEU A 107 7.97 3.54 -9.02
N CYS A 108 7.15 2.98 -9.89
CA CYS A 108 7.60 2.37 -11.15
C CYS A 108 8.35 3.38 -12.01
N GLY A 109 7.81 4.58 -12.17
CA GLY A 109 8.48 5.66 -12.90
C GLY A 109 9.83 6.06 -12.31
N LEU A 110 9.96 6.12 -10.98
CA LEU A 110 11.24 6.40 -10.31
C LEU A 110 12.24 5.26 -10.50
N VAL A 111 11.81 4.02 -10.34
CA VAL A 111 12.67 2.82 -10.50
C VAL A 111 13.19 2.74 -11.93
N LEU A 112 12.34 2.89 -12.94
CA LEU A 112 12.77 2.84 -14.35
C LEU A 112 13.78 3.96 -14.67
N ARG A 113 13.52 5.19 -14.23
CA ARG A 113 14.46 6.31 -14.41
C ARG A 113 15.81 6.06 -13.74
N SER A 114 15.83 5.41 -12.57
CA SER A 114 17.08 5.05 -11.90
C SER A 114 17.89 4.02 -12.69
N MET A 115 17.23 3.21 -13.53
CA MET A 115 17.83 2.27 -14.46
C MET A 115 18.17 2.91 -15.82
N GLY A 116 17.93 4.21 -15.99
CA GLY A 116 18.16 4.92 -17.26
C GLY A 116 17.07 4.71 -18.30
N VAL A 117 15.89 4.22 -17.90
CA VAL A 117 14.76 3.91 -18.78
C VAL A 117 13.71 5.02 -18.68
N GLU A 118 13.39 5.64 -19.82
CA GLU A 118 12.28 6.56 -19.97
C GLU A 118 11.13 5.84 -20.69
N ALA A 119 10.13 5.40 -19.94
CA ALA A 119 8.97 4.71 -20.48
C ALA A 119 7.71 5.56 -20.26
N GLU A 120 6.80 5.52 -21.24
CA GLU A 120 5.45 6.04 -21.08
C GLU A 120 4.68 5.17 -20.09
N ILE A 121 3.92 5.80 -19.19
CA ILE A 121 3.01 5.08 -18.30
C ILE A 121 1.59 5.17 -18.89
N VAL A 122 1.03 4.02 -19.22
CA VAL A 122 -0.30 3.88 -19.81
C VAL A 122 -1.23 3.23 -18.81
N ASP A 123 -2.39 3.82 -18.57
CA ASP A 123 -3.40 3.24 -17.69
C ASP A 123 -3.87 1.88 -18.22
N PHE A 124 -3.91 0.89 -17.34
CA PHE A 124 -4.31 -0.47 -17.69
C PHE A 124 -5.15 -1.09 -16.57
N ASP A 125 -6.39 -1.47 -16.89
CA ASP A 125 -7.29 -2.10 -15.92
C ASP A 125 -7.00 -3.60 -15.81
N VAL A 126 -6.23 -3.99 -14.82
CA VAL A 126 -5.99 -5.40 -14.47
C VAL A 126 -7.05 -5.85 -13.47
N ARG A 127 -8.14 -6.39 -13.94
CA ARG A 127 -9.25 -6.84 -13.06
C ARG A 127 -8.85 -8.01 -12.20
N GLU A 128 -9.24 -7.96 -10.91
CA GLU A 128 -9.08 -9.08 -10.00
C GLU A 128 -9.93 -10.28 -10.41
N ARG A 129 -9.33 -11.46 -10.35
CA ARG A 129 -10.10 -12.70 -10.29
C ARG A 129 -10.77 -12.78 -8.93
N VAL A 130 -12.06 -12.52 -8.90
CA VAL A 130 -12.85 -12.79 -7.69
C VAL A 130 -12.94 -14.31 -7.54
N ALA A 131 -12.51 -14.83 -6.39
CA ALA A 131 -12.56 -16.27 -6.05
C ALA A 131 -13.98 -16.86 -5.96
N SER A 132 -15.00 -16.11 -6.33
CA SER A 132 -16.43 -16.46 -6.29
C SER A 132 -17.00 -17.02 -7.60
N GLY A 133 -16.19 -17.51 -8.52
CA GLY A 133 -16.66 -18.36 -9.62
C GLY A 133 -17.52 -17.72 -10.73
N GLU A 134 -17.82 -16.44 -10.66
CA GLU A 134 -18.66 -15.74 -11.65
C GLU A 134 -18.00 -14.49 -12.28
N GLY A 135 -16.70 -14.30 -12.06
CA GLY A 135 -15.95 -13.22 -12.71
C GLY A 135 -15.03 -13.78 -13.78
N GLU A 136 -15.42 -13.73 -15.05
CA GLU A 136 -14.47 -13.93 -16.13
C GLU A 136 -13.35 -12.90 -15.98
N CYS A 137 -12.13 -13.37 -15.69
CA CYS A 137 -10.94 -12.57 -15.96
C CYS A 137 -10.93 -12.32 -17.48
N SER A 138 -11.34 -11.13 -17.88
CA SER A 138 -11.45 -10.78 -19.31
C SER A 138 -10.08 -10.68 -20.00
N ILE A 139 -8.99 -10.89 -19.26
CA ILE A 139 -7.63 -10.84 -19.75
C ILE A 139 -6.97 -12.17 -19.38
N ASP A 140 -6.86 -13.06 -20.37
CA ASP A 140 -6.05 -14.25 -20.29
C ASP A 140 -4.58 -13.83 -20.53
N PRO A 141 -3.66 -14.04 -19.55
CA PRO A 141 -2.24 -13.74 -19.75
C PRO A 141 -1.59 -14.45 -20.94
N GLU A 142 -2.19 -15.53 -21.40
CA GLU A 142 -1.74 -16.29 -22.58
C GLU A 142 -2.37 -15.79 -23.88
N SER A 143 -3.33 -14.85 -23.82
CA SER A 143 -3.97 -14.30 -25.02
C SER A 143 -3.10 -13.25 -25.72
N ASP A 144 -3.29 -13.11 -27.04
CA ASP A 144 -2.55 -12.18 -27.91
C ASP A 144 -2.89 -10.69 -27.70
N GLY A 145 -3.23 -10.27 -26.52
CA GLY A 145 -3.62 -8.87 -26.21
C GLY A 145 -2.91 -8.27 -25.00
N TRP A 146 -1.98 -9.00 -24.37
CA TRP A 146 -1.23 -8.46 -23.26
C TRP A 146 -0.06 -7.59 -23.72
N PRO A 147 0.18 -6.44 -23.04
CA PRO A 147 1.25 -5.51 -23.37
C PRO A 147 2.63 -6.10 -23.09
N GLU A 148 3.68 -5.55 -23.73
CA GLU A 148 5.07 -5.99 -23.54
C GLU A 148 5.56 -5.79 -22.10
N ALA A 149 5.12 -4.72 -21.43
CA ALA A 149 5.44 -4.48 -20.04
C ALA A 149 4.18 -4.09 -19.25
N VAL A 150 3.96 -4.74 -18.11
CA VAL A 150 2.80 -4.52 -17.24
C VAL A 150 3.20 -4.42 -15.78
N LEU A 151 2.74 -3.36 -15.11
CA LEU A 151 2.82 -3.21 -13.67
C LEU A 151 1.55 -3.79 -13.04
N MET A 152 1.72 -4.77 -12.17
CA MET A 152 0.62 -5.36 -11.42
C MET A 152 0.78 -5.14 -9.93
N ILE A 153 -0.37 -5.01 -9.23
CA ILE A 153 -0.40 -4.80 -7.78
C ILE A 153 -1.39 -5.73 -7.07
N GLY A 154 -1.16 -5.90 -5.76
CA GLY A 154 -2.07 -6.62 -4.87
C GLY A 154 -2.13 -8.13 -5.13
N ASP A 155 -3.23 -8.74 -4.71
CA ASP A 155 -3.41 -10.20 -4.77
C ASP A 155 -3.32 -10.75 -6.21
N LYS A 156 -3.61 -9.93 -7.22
CA LYS A 156 -3.49 -10.25 -8.65
C LYS A 156 -2.09 -10.78 -9.05
N VAL A 157 -1.06 -10.26 -8.40
CA VAL A 157 0.34 -10.71 -8.64
C VAL A 157 0.54 -12.18 -8.26
N VAL A 158 -0.23 -12.69 -7.31
CA VAL A 158 -0.16 -14.10 -6.88
C VAL A 158 -1.19 -14.96 -7.61
N THR A 159 -2.40 -14.43 -7.81
CA THR A 159 -3.53 -15.22 -8.31
C THR A 159 -3.71 -15.18 -9.82
N GLY A 160 -3.08 -14.25 -10.51
CA GLY A 160 -3.28 -14.03 -11.95
C GLY A 160 -2.10 -13.41 -12.70
N CYS A 161 -0.85 -13.54 -12.18
CA CYS A 161 0.30 -13.02 -12.90
C CYS A 161 0.57 -13.79 -14.20
N PRO A 162 1.13 -13.12 -15.21
CA PRO A 162 1.57 -13.77 -16.43
C PRO A 162 2.73 -14.74 -16.18
N THR A 163 2.85 -15.76 -17.03
CA THR A 163 3.89 -16.78 -16.87
C THR A 163 5.30 -16.21 -17.05
N ALA A 164 6.28 -16.73 -16.29
CA ALA A 164 7.68 -16.33 -16.44
C ALA A 164 8.27 -16.70 -17.81
N VAL A 165 7.66 -17.62 -18.53
CA VAL A 165 8.06 -17.96 -19.91
C VAL A 165 7.76 -16.80 -20.86
N ARG A 166 6.61 -16.16 -20.70
CA ARG A 166 6.21 -15.01 -21.52
C ARG A 166 6.85 -13.70 -21.04
N TYR A 167 7.00 -13.54 -19.72
CA TYR A 167 7.57 -12.35 -19.08
C TYR A 167 8.81 -12.74 -18.26
N PRO A 168 9.95 -13.01 -18.94
CA PRO A 168 11.17 -13.45 -18.25
C PRO A 168 11.83 -12.35 -17.43
N HIS A 169 11.56 -11.09 -17.75
CA HIS A 169 12.12 -9.94 -17.05
C HIS A 169 11.13 -9.42 -16.03
N GLN A 170 11.50 -9.44 -14.75
CA GLN A 170 10.62 -9.04 -13.67
C GLN A 170 11.38 -8.15 -12.67
N VAL A 171 10.73 -7.09 -12.19
CA VAL A 171 11.28 -6.21 -11.17
C VAL A 171 10.29 -6.10 -10.02
N ASP A 172 10.69 -6.54 -8.82
CA ASP A 172 9.96 -6.24 -7.59
C ASP A 172 10.28 -4.80 -7.18
N LEU A 173 9.26 -3.93 -7.14
CA LEU A 173 9.50 -2.50 -6.93
C LEU A 173 9.94 -2.16 -5.50
N GLY A 174 9.56 -2.97 -4.51
CA GLY A 174 10.03 -2.79 -3.13
C GLY A 174 11.51 -3.11 -3.00
N GLU A 175 11.97 -4.22 -3.61
CA GLU A 175 13.37 -4.60 -3.67
C GLU A 175 14.21 -3.55 -4.41
N ALA A 176 13.72 -3.07 -5.57
CA ALA A 176 14.39 -2.04 -6.34
C ALA A 176 14.53 -0.73 -5.54
N TRP A 177 13.47 -0.29 -4.87
CA TRP A 177 13.51 0.88 -4.00
C TRP A 177 14.54 0.73 -2.87
N PHE A 178 14.53 -0.41 -2.19
CA PHE A 178 15.50 -0.68 -1.13
C PHE A 178 16.94 -0.67 -1.64
N GLY A 179 17.17 -1.23 -2.82
CA GLY A 179 18.47 -1.19 -3.49
C GLY A 179 18.93 0.23 -3.83
N MET A 180 18.01 1.13 -4.19
CA MET A 180 18.31 2.53 -4.53
C MET A 180 18.60 3.39 -3.29
N THR A 181 17.88 3.16 -2.18
CA THR A 181 17.82 4.13 -1.07
C THR A 181 18.28 3.56 0.27
N GLY A 182 18.28 2.25 0.46
CA GLY A 182 18.48 1.60 1.75
C GLY A 182 17.33 1.82 2.75
N LEU A 183 16.23 2.42 2.31
CA LEU A 183 15.07 2.74 3.14
C LEU A 183 13.92 1.76 2.88
N PRO A 184 13.04 1.52 3.86
CA PRO A 184 11.79 0.81 3.63
C PRO A 184 10.93 1.56 2.60
N PHE A 185 9.99 0.88 1.97
CA PHE A 185 8.98 1.52 1.13
C PHE A 185 7.61 1.50 1.81
N VAL A 186 6.87 2.59 1.68
CA VAL A 186 5.52 2.74 2.22
C VAL A 186 4.54 2.97 1.07
N TYR A 187 3.65 2.00 0.84
CA TYR A 187 2.63 2.07 -0.23
C TYR A 187 1.39 2.84 0.20
N ALA A 188 0.91 2.59 1.42
CA ALA A 188 -0.30 3.18 1.95
C ALA A 188 -0.17 3.47 3.45
N THR A 189 -0.80 4.55 3.90
CA THR A 189 -0.95 4.93 5.31
C THR A 189 -2.39 5.32 5.60
N TRP A 190 -2.79 5.26 6.86
CA TRP A 190 -4.04 5.88 7.25
C TRP A 190 -3.97 7.39 7.06
N MET A 191 -5.02 7.98 6.54
CA MET A 191 -5.15 9.42 6.32
C MET A 191 -6.52 9.92 6.76
N CYS A 192 -6.57 11.18 7.16
CA CYS A 192 -7.79 11.94 7.43
C CYS A 192 -7.67 13.35 6.83
N ARG A 193 -8.76 14.10 6.79
CA ARG A 193 -8.73 15.52 6.43
C ARG A 193 -8.02 16.34 7.50
N ALA A 194 -7.30 17.37 7.09
CA ALA A 194 -6.51 18.22 7.98
C ALA A 194 -7.37 19.02 8.96
N ASP A 195 -8.54 19.48 8.53
CA ASP A 195 -9.49 20.22 9.38
C ASP A 195 -10.08 19.35 10.52
N ARG A 196 -9.97 18.02 10.40
CA ARG A 196 -10.43 17.06 11.39
C ARG A 196 -9.33 16.47 12.25
N ALA A 197 -8.07 16.79 11.97
CA ALA A 197 -6.92 16.20 12.66
C ALA A 197 -6.90 16.46 14.18
N GLY A 198 -7.56 17.54 14.64
CA GLY A 198 -7.71 17.86 16.06
C GLY A 198 -8.93 17.25 16.76
N ASP A 199 -9.79 16.55 16.04
CA ASP A 199 -11.00 15.94 16.61
C ASP A 199 -10.62 14.81 17.56
N GLY A 200 -11.07 14.87 18.82
CA GLY A 200 -10.81 13.82 19.81
C GLY A 200 -11.34 12.44 19.39
N GLU A 201 -12.43 12.40 18.65
CA GLU A 201 -13.00 11.17 18.08
C GLU A 201 -12.07 10.54 17.02
N LEU A 202 -11.42 11.37 16.22
CA LEU A 202 -10.50 10.92 15.18
C LEU A 202 -9.15 10.47 15.79
N VAL A 203 -8.67 11.15 16.81
CA VAL A 203 -7.48 10.73 17.58
C VAL A 203 -7.75 9.37 18.24
N ALA A 204 -8.89 9.21 18.91
CA ALA A 204 -9.29 7.93 19.52
C ALA A 204 -9.42 6.80 18.50
N ALA A 205 -9.90 7.11 17.28
CA ALA A 205 -9.94 6.13 16.19
C ALA A 205 -8.54 5.75 15.70
N GLY A 206 -7.61 6.68 15.59
CA GLY A 206 -6.21 6.41 15.28
C GLY A 206 -5.58 5.46 16.31
N GLU A 207 -5.76 5.73 17.60
CA GLU A 207 -5.29 4.83 18.67
C GLU A 207 -5.94 3.45 18.61
N LEU A 208 -7.22 3.38 18.21
CA LEU A 208 -7.92 2.14 18.00
C LEU A 208 -7.31 1.32 16.86
N LEU A 209 -7.06 1.97 15.71
CA LEU A 209 -6.42 1.35 14.56
C LEU A 209 -5.04 0.80 14.91
N GLU A 210 -4.22 1.57 15.64
CA GLU A 210 -2.90 1.13 16.10
C GLU A 210 -3.00 -0.11 17.00
N ARG A 211 -3.88 -0.08 18.01
CA ARG A 211 -4.13 -1.24 18.88
C ARG A 211 -4.64 -2.46 18.10
N THR A 212 -5.48 -2.26 17.11
CA THR A 212 -6.00 -3.31 16.25
C THR A 212 -4.87 -3.97 15.45
N MET A 213 -4.01 -3.17 14.83
CA MET A 213 -2.85 -3.64 14.10
C MET A 213 -1.89 -4.43 15.00
N LEU A 214 -1.52 -3.90 16.16
CA LEU A 214 -0.64 -4.56 17.13
C LEU A 214 -1.21 -5.91 17.60
N ARG A 215 -2.51 -5.95 17.95
CA ARG A 215 -3.19 -7.19 18.31
C ARG A 215 -3.17 -8.21 17.16
N ASN A 216 -3.44 -7.76 15.95
CA ASN A 216 -3.55 -8.65 14.78
C ASN A 216 -2.19 -9.20 14.37
N ARG A 217 -1.10 -8.46 14.56
CA ARG A 217 0.26 -8.99 14.36
C ARG A 217 0.58 -10.19 15.24
N LEU A 218 0.11 -10.20 16.48
CA LEU A 218 0.26 -11.35 17.39
C LEU A 218 -0.60 -12.56 16.98
N ARG A 219 -1.51 -12.38 16.03
CA ARG A 219 -2.45 -13.40 15.55
C ARG A 219 -2.32 -13.65 14.05
N MET A 220 -1.13 -13.42 13.48
CA MET A 220 -0.92 -13.49 12.04
C MET A 220 -1.31 -14.84 11.45
N ASP A 221 -0.97 -15.97 12.13
CA ASP A 221 -1.36 -17.30 11.69
C ASP A 221 -2.88 -17.45 11.56
N TRP A 222 -3.62 -16.90 12.52
CA TRP A 222 -5.07 -16.92 12.48
C TRP A 222 -5.61 -16.08 11.31
N ILE A 223 -5.02 -14.92 11.04
CA ILE A 223 -5.39 -14.06 9.90
C ILE A 223 -5.14 -14.79 8.59
N VAL A 224 -3.96 -15.40 8.43
CA VAL A 224 -3.63 -16.20 7.24
C VAL A 224 -4.65 -17.33 7.04
N MET A 225 -4.95 -18.10 8.08
CA MET A 225 -5.91 -19.22 8.00
C MET A 225 -7.30 -18.78 7.55
N ASN A 226 -7.76 -17.59 7.97
CA ASN A 226 -9.11 -17.10 7.67
C ASN A 226 -9.22 -16.36 6.34
N HIS A 227 -8.12 -15.77 5.85
CA HIS A 227 -8.18 -14.91 4.67
C HIS A 227 -7.51 -15.51 3.43
N ALA A 228 -6.38 -16.23 3.56
CA ALA A 228 -5.57 -16.66 2.42
C ALA A 228 -6.39 -17.49 1.41
N LYS A 229 -7.00 -18.57 1.87
CA LYS A 229 -7.78 -19.45 0.98
C LYS A 229 -8.93 -18.74 0.27
N ARG A 230 -9.62 -17.84 0.97
CA ARG A 230 -10.75 -17.07 0.41
C ARG A 230 -10.29 -16.10 -0.69
N LEU A 231 -9.05 -15.63 -0.60
CA LEU A 231 -8.43 -14.72 -1.56
C LEU A 231 -7.56 -15.45 -2.61
N GLY A 232 -7.64 -16.79 -2.67
CA GLY A 232 -6.90 -17.57 -3.66
C GLY A 232 -5.39 -17.71 -3.39
N TRP A 233 -4.93 -17.39 -2.17
CA TRP A 233 -3.52 -17.48 -1.81
C TRP A 233 -3.11 -18.86 -1.32
N PRO A 234 -1.93 -19.39 -1.74
CA PRO A 234 -1.26 -20.47 -1.03
C PRO A 234 -0.95 -20.05 0.41
N THR A 235 -1.27 -20.91 1.39
CA THR A 235 -1.18 -20.56 2.81
C THR A 235 0.25 -20.23 3.26
N ASP A 236 1.23 -21.00 2.81
CA ASP A 236 2.65 -20.80 3.09
C ASP A 236 3.19 -19.49 2.52
N LEU A 237 2.78 -19.17 1.29
CA LEU A 237 3.13 -17.89 0.66
C LEU A 237 2.47 -16.71 1.38
N ALA A 238 1.20 -16.83 1.77
CA ALA A 238 0.49 -15.82 2.55
C ALA A 238 1.15 -15.57 3.91
N GLN A 239 1.60 -16.64 4.57
CA GLN A 239 2.31 -16.55 5.85
C GLN A 239 3.65 -15.82 5.72
N ARG A 240 4.44 -16.18 4.71
CA ARG A 240 5.67 -15.48 4.39
C ARG A 240 5.43 -14.01 4.04
N TYR A 241 4.43 -13.74 3.20
CA TYR A 241 4.08 -12.39 2.76
C TYR A 241 3.73 -11.47 3.92
N LEU A 242 2.76 -11.87 4.77
CA LEU A 242 2.31 -11.05 5.88
C LEU A 242 3.30 -11.02 7.06
N GLY A 243 4.03 -12.11 7.29
CA GLY A 243 4.90 -12.25 8.46
C GLY A 243 6.33 -11.78 8.26
N GLU A 244 6.87 -11.88 7.03
CA GLU A 244 8.28 -11.62 6.76
C GLU A 244 8.51 -10.44 5.81
N LEU A 245 7.72 -10.33 4.72
CA LEU A 245 7.96 -9.34 3.67
C LEU A 245 7.35 -7.99 4.00
N LEU A 246 6.15 -7.96 4.59
CA LEU A 246 5.45 -6.72 4.87
C LEU A 246 5.82 -6.11 6.23
N ARG A 247 5.72 -4.78 6.26
CA ARG A 247 5.85 -3.94 7.44
C ARG A 247 4.53 -3.19 7.66
N PHE A 248 4.07 -3.18 8.93
CA PHE A 248 2.79 -2.55 9.28
C PHE A 248 2.94 -1.40 10.27
N GLU A 249 4.06 -1.29 10.96
CA GLU A 249 4.34 -0.21 11.93
C GLU A 249 4.92 1.02 11.23
N VAL A 250 4.46 2.20 11.64
CA VAL A 250 5.00 3.49 11.20
C VAL A 250 6.05 3.92 12.21
N ASP A 251 7.30 3.58 11.95
CA ASP A 251 8.48 4.02 12.70
C ASP A 251 9.14 5.27 12.06
N ASP A 252 10.22 5.75 12.64
CA ASP A 252 10.93 6.93 12.13
C ASP A 252 11.54 6.68 10.75
N ARG A 253 12.02 5.45 10.47
CA ARG A 253 12.55 5.09 9.15
C ARG A 253 11.45 5.07 8.08
N ALA A 254 10.26 4.61 8.42
CA ALA A 254 9.11 4.68 7.53
C ALA A 254 8.68 6.12 7.23
N ARG A 255 8.72 7.01 8.24
CA ARG A 255 8.43 8.44 8.06
C ARG A 255 9.48 9.12 7.17
N GLU A 256 10.76 8.83 7.39
CA GLU A 256 11.86 9.28 6.55
C GLU A 256 11.67 8.82 5.10
N ALA A 257 11.39 7.52 4.90
CA ALA A 257 11.16 6.93 3.59
C ALA A 257 10.02 7.60 2.82
N VAL A 258 8.92 7.93 3.49
CA VAL A 258 7.81 8.69 2.89
C VAL A 258 8.27 10.08 2.43
N GLY A 259 9.08 10.78 3.24
CA GLY A 259 9.63 12.09 2.90
C GLY A 259 10.55 12.03 1.68
N VAL A 260 11.48 11.08 1.69
CA VAL A 260 12.42 10.85 0.57
C VAL A 260 11.67 10.50 -0.71
N PHE A 261 10.71 9.57 -0.64
CA PHE A 261 9.93 9.15 -1.81
C PHE A 261 9.15 10.33 -2.43
N LEU A 262 8.43 11.11 -1.62
CA LEU A 262 7.67 12.26 -2.14
C LEU A 262 8.57 13.35 -2.70
N SER A 263 9.75 13.58 -2.11
CA SER A 263 10.72 14.52 -2.64
C SER A 263 11.27 14.06 -3.99
N MET A 264 11.71 12.80 -4.11
CA MET A 264 12.19 12.22 -5.36
C MET A 264 11.10 12.25 -6.46
N ALA A 265 9.88 11.93 -6.10
CA ALA A 265 8.74 11.95 -7.02
C ALA A 265 8.43 13.39 -7.51
N ALA A 266 8.53 14.38 -6.63
CA ALA A 266 8.35 15.80 -7.00
C ALA A 266 9.50 16.30 -7.86
N ASP A 267 10.76 15.96 -7.53
CA ASP A 267 11.94 16.33 -8.33
C ASP A 267 11.89 15.71 -9.74
N ALA A 268 11.31 14.53 -9.86
CA ALA A 268 11.06 13.86 -11.13
C ALA A 268 9.81 14.40 -11.89
N GLY A 269 9.05 15.33 -11.30
CA GLY A 269 7.82 15.87 -11.90
C GLY A 269 6.64 14.89 -11.94
N LEU A 270 6.68 13.82 -11.12
CA LEU A 270 5.64 12.79 -11.08
C LEU A 270 4.50 13.11 -10.11
N VAL A 271 4.77 13.95 -9.12
CA VAL A 271 3.79 14.49 -8.17
C VAL A 271 4.12 15.95 -7.86
N GLU A 272 3.13 16.68 -7.35
CA GLU A 272 3.39 18.01 -6.82
C GLU A 272 4.12 17.93 -5.47
N ARG A 273 4.99 18.90 -5.18
CA ARG A 273 5.74 18.94 -3.93
C ARG A 273 4.80 19.17 -2.75
N ALA A 274 4.90 18.31 -1.75
CA ALA A 274 4.14 18.43 -0.53
C ALA A 274 4.97 17.90 0.66
N GLU A 275 5.05 18.68 1.74
CA GLU A 275 5.74 18.26 2.96
C GLU A 275 4.84 17.34 3.78
N PRO A 276 5.34 16.16 4.20
CA PRO A 276 4.55 15.21 4.97
C PRO A 276 4.10 15.77 6.32
N ARG A 277 2.79 15.76 6.58
CA ARG A 277 2.23 16.08 7.91
C ARG A 277 1.70 14.80 8.54
N TRP A 278 2.02 14.60 9.82
CA TRP A 278 1.58 13.46 10.61
C TRP A 278 0.75 13.93 11.78
N LEU A 279 -0.33 13.21 12.06
CA LEU A 279 -1.11 13.38 13.28
C LEU A 279 -0.27 12.91 14.48
N GLU A 280 -0.32 13.64 15.59
CA GLU A 280 0.21 13.16 16.85
C GLU A 280 -0.88 12.34 17.56
N LEU A 281 -0.67 11.02 17.67
CA LEU A 281 -1.44 10.17 18.56
C LEU A 281 -0.84 10.31 19.97
N GLY A 282 -1.68 10.41 20.99
CA GLY A 282 -1.27 10.69 22.36
C GLY A 282 -0.09 9.84 22.84
N ASN A 283 0.73 10.39 23.73
CA ASN A 283 2.02 9.89 24.17
C ASN A 283 2.08 8.36 24.25
N ARG A 284 2.96 7.77 23.42
CA ARG A 284 3.45 6.40 23.67
C ARG A 284 4.05 6.41 25.05
N VAL A 285 3.40 5.79 26.04
CA VAL A 285 4.01 5.48 27.33
C VAL A 285 5.17 4.54 26.99
N GLY A 286 6.38 5.08 26.93
CA GLY A 286 7.58 4.29 26.76
C GLY A 286 7.60 3.25 27.88
N VAL A 287 7.55 1.99 27.52
CA VAL A 287 7.98 0.91 28.39
C VAL A 287 9.49 1.05 28.46
N GLU A 288 9.99 1.89 29.38
CA GLU A 288 11.39 1.84 29.80
C GLU A 288 11.64 0.41 30.30
N ALA A 289 12.51 -0.30 29.60
CA ALA A 289 13.04 -1.56 30.06
C ALA A 289 13.73 -1.26 31.40
N GLY A 290 13.10 -1.69 32.50
CA GLY A 290 13.64 -1.53 33.82
C GLY A 290 15.03 -2.12 33.89
N GLU A 291 16.03 -1.26 34.07
CA GLU A 291 17.38 -1.66 34.47
C GLU A 291 17.26 -2.43 35.76
N GLY A 292 17.63 -3.70 35.73
CA GLY A 292 17.71 -4.56 36.88
C GLY A 292 18.68 -3.96 37.90
N VAL A 293 18.17 -3.55 39.06
CA VAL A 293 18.97 -3.26 40.23
C VAL A 293 19.55 -4.57 40.73
N GLY A 294 20.83 -4.75 40.51
CA GLY A 294 21.63 -5.79 41.15
C GLY A 294 21.90 -5.37 42.60
N SER A 295 21.71 -6.26 43.48
CA SER A 295 22.38 -6.36 44.79
C SER A 295 22.49 -7.82 45.21
#